data_4f18ed66e170c0ef64a4b5eab9e01447
#
_entry.id   4f18ed66e170c0ef64a4b5eab9e01447
#
_cell.length_a   1.000
_cell.length_b   1.000
_cell.length_c   1.000
_cell.angle_alpha   90.00
_cell.angle_beta   90.00
_cell.angle_gamma   90.00
#
_symmetry.space_group_name_H-M   'P 1'
#
loop_
_entity.id
_entity.type
_entity.pdbx_description
1 polymer ?
#
loop_
_entity_poly.entity_id
_entity_poly.type
_entity_poly.pdbx_seq_one_letter_code
_entity_poly.pdbx_strand_id
1 'polypeptide(L)'
;MKIRVALLQLNPRIGKINENISNVYKLLSSSTQQQPTPPPSQTTITTTTTNQQLNSKFDLIVLPELAITGYNFPNSTAIKPYLESIDKFGPSLNLGRELSIKYQFILVIGYPEFSHDDNKIYNSCAVFNRFGQLIYNYRKSFLYETDEVWGCNENPIKGFPSIELDFSPTSNKIREDINVNETSETTTQLIITNIGICMDLNPYKFEAPFNKFEFSMSSYSQRAKLLICPMAWLNPSSPSILDNEEFDKSDKLELAQELESELKENLDSAEASWSTINYWILRFFPYLSHKYSIMPKWFNNKTSTEANNDEKVTVLCCNRVGVEEDVVYAGSSCILQFNNHGKYNDATDLTNESVELIGNLDQINESILIKEIDL
;
A
#
# COMPACT_ATOMS: atom_id res chain seq x y z
N MET A 1 -3.57 4.13 -19.49
CA MET A 1 -3.34 5.45 -18.82
C MET A 1 -2.09 5.35 -17.97
N LYS A 2 -1.18 6.34 -18.09
CA LYS A 2 0.03 6.35 -17.26
C LYS A 2 -0.15 7.23 -16.03
N ILE A 3 0.19 6.67 -14.88
CA ILE A 3 0.23 7.41 -13.61
C ILE A 3 1.56 7.17 -12.90
N ARG A 4 1.99 8.15 -12.11
CA ARG A 4 3.20 8.05 -11.31
C ARG A 4 2.85 7.76 -9.87
N VAL A 5 3.27 6.59 -9.39
CA VAL A 5 2.98 6.12 -8.03
C VAL A 5 4.22 6.14 -7.15
N ALA A 6 4.01 6.33 -5.86
CA ALA A 6 5.05 6.19 -4.85
C ALA A 6 4.57 5.34 -3.68
N LEU A 7 5.39 4.36 -3.28
CA LEU A 7 5.20 3.57 -2.06
C LEU A 7 6.23 4.02 -1.03
N LEU A 8 5.77 4.42 0.15
CA LEU A 8 6.65 4.81 1.25
C LEU A 8 6.82 3.62 2.20
N GLN A 9 7.97 2.99 2.15
CA GLN A 9 8.36 1.97 3.12
C GLN A 9 8.91 2.64 4.36
N LEU A 10 8.16 2.57 5.47
CA LEU A 10 8.42 3.30 6.70
C LEU A 10 8.83 2.35 7.84
N ASN A 11 9.55 2.90 8.82
CA ASN A 11 9.83 2.26 10.10
C ASN A 11 9.19 3.06 11.25
N PRO A 12 7.85 3.09 11.36
CA PRO A 12 7.21 3.84 12.43
C PRO A 12 7.51 3.22 13.78
N ARG A 13 7.83 4.07 14.75
CA ARG A 13 8.09 3.66 16.14
C ARG A 13 6.93 4.05 17.02
N ILE A 14 6.44 3.12 17.85
CA ILE A 14 5.38 3.37 18.83
C ILE A 14 5.79 4.53 19.75
N GLY A 15 4.90 5.47 19.97
CA GLY A 15 5.16 6.65 20.82
C GLY A 15 5.89 7.80 20.15
N LYS A 16 6.36 7.65 18.91
CA LYS A 16 7.19 8.62 18.21
C LYS A 16 6.50 9.30 17.02
N ILE A 17 5.23 9.66 17.18
CA ILE A 17 4.39 10.19 16.11
C ILE A 17 5.07 11.33 15.32
N ASN A 18 5.63 12.33 16.02
CA ASN A 18 6.26 13.47 15.35
C ASN A 18 7.54 13.09 14.57
N GLU A 19 8.31 12.12 15.09
CA GLU A 19 9.49 11.60 14.40
C GLU A 19 9.05 10.81 13.15
N ASN A 20 8.03 9.98 13.28
CA ASN A 20 7.47 9.20 12.18
C ASN A 20 6.92 10.11 11.06
N ILE A 21 6.20 11.18 11.42
CA ILE A 21 5.75 12.20 10.47
C ILE A 21 6.93 12.90 9.79
N SER A 22 7.96 13.27 10.58
CA SER A 22 9.17 13.91 10.03
C SER A 22 9.87 13.02 9.01
N ASN A 23 9.90 11.69 9.22
CA ASN A 23 10.48 10.74 8.28
C ASN A 23 9.69 10.67 6.96
N VAL A 24 8.36 10.73 7.01
CA VAL A 24 7.53 10.84 5.80
C VAL A 24 7.93 12.08 4.97
N TYR A 25 8.05 13.24 5.63
CA TYR A 25 8.47 14.45 4.92
C TYR A 25 9.89 14.37 4.37
N LYS A 26 10.84 13.74 5.08
CA LYS A 26 12.21 13.53 4.59
C LYS A 26 12.23 12.70 3.31
N LEU A 27 11.53 11.55 3.30
CA LEU A 27 11.45 10.68 2.12
C LEU A 27 10.85 11.40 0.92
N LEU A 28 9.77 12.14 1.12
CA LEU A 28 9.16 12.93 0.05
C LEU A 28 10.06 14.06 -0.45
N SER A 29 10.83 14.71 0.44
CA SER A 29 11.74 15.79 0.07
C SER A 29 12.95 15.29 -0.71
N SER A 30 13.56 14.19 -0.28
CA SER A 30 14.72 13.59 -0.96
C SER A 30 14.39 13.15 -2.39
N SER A 31 13.18 12.63 -2.60
CA SER A 31 12.71 12.24 -3.94
C SER A 31 12.52 13.43 -4.89
N THR A 32 12.39 14.65 -4.35
CA THR A 32 12.22 15.87 -5.17
C THR A 32 13.52 16.46 -5.67
N GLN A 33 14.67 16.10 -5.12
CA GLN A 33 15.99 16.65 -5.48
C GLN A 33 16.73 15.86 -6.58
N GLN A 34 16.30 14.66 -6.89
CA GLN A 34 16.92 13.84 -7.95
C GLN A 34 16.40 14.22 -9.34
N GLN A 35 16.76 15.42 -9.84
CA GLN A 35 16.75 15.70 -11.29
C GLN A 35 18.19 15.71 -11.81
N PRO A 36 18.44 15.10 -13.00
CA PRO A 36 19.74 15.28 -13.66
C PRO A 36 19.89 16.76 -13.99
N THR A 37 20.98 17.38 -13.49
CA THR A 37 21.37 18.73 -13.83
C THR A 37 21.66 18.81 -15.33
N PRO A 38 21.02 19.73 -16.10
CA PRO A 38 21.47 20.02 -17.44
C PRO A 38 22.85 20.70 -17.38
N PRO A 39 23.71 20.52 -18.41
CA PRO A 39 25.05 21.12 -18.45
C PRO A 39 24.94 22.66 -18.40
N PRO A 40 25.96 23.35 -17.84
CA PRO A 40 25.90 24.79 -17.66
C PRO A 40 26.01 25.51 -18.97
N SER A 41 24.95 26.17 -19.42
CA SER A 41 25.01 27.24 -20.41
C SER A 41 24.59 28.56 -19.77
N GLN A 42 25.40 29.55 -20.05
CA GLN A 42 25.58 30.88 -19.47
C GLN A 42 24.29 31.71 -19.27
N THR A 43 24.27 32.38 -18.11
CA THR A 43 23.89 33.78 -17.82
C THR A 43 22.56 34.32 -18.36
N THR A 44 21.60 34.56 -17.46
CA THR A 44 21.07 35.92 -17.22
C THR A 44 20.30 35.93 -15.90
N ILE A 45 20.70 36.80 -14.96
CA ILE A 45 20.04 37.06 -13.70
C ILE A 45 18.78 37.88 -13.99
N THR A 46 17.63 37.32 -13.76
CA THR A 46 16.40 38.09 -13.60
C THR A 46 15.68 37.53 -12.38
N THR A 47 15.76 38.27 -11.30
CA THR A 47 14.99 38.08 -10.07
C THR A 47 13.52 38.29 -10.38
N THR A 48 12.82 37.23 -10.61
CA THR A 48 11.35 37.20 -10.55
C THR A 48 10.99 36.05 -9.62
N THR A 49 10.51 36.42 -8.44
CA THR A 49 9.88 35.52 -7.48
C THR A 49 8.61 34.95 -8.11
N THR A 50 8.74 33.97 -8.92
CA THR A 50 7.62 33.19 -9.41
C THR A 50 7.39 32.07 -8.40
N ASN A 51 6.24 32.07 -7.72
CA ASN A 51 5.65 30.88 -7.13
C ASN A 51 5.54 29.83 -8.25
N GLN A 52 6.60 29.02 -8.42
CA GLN A 52 6.49 27.80 -9.22
C GLN A 52 5.56 26.87 -8.42
N GLN A 53 4.29 26.79 -8.86
CA GLN A 53 3.43 25.67 -8.57
C GLN A 53 4.23 24.41 -8.90
N LEU A 54 4.66 23.67 -7.86
CA LEU A 54 5.20 22.33 -8.03
C LEU A 54 4.06 21.50 -8.62
N ASN A 55 4.09 21.30 -9.94
CA ASN A 55 3.27 20.29 -10.58
C ASN A 55 3.50 18.99 -9.81
N SER A 56 2.43 18.34 -9.37
CA SER A 56 2.45 17.08 -8.66
C SER A 56 3.40 16.11 -9.35
N LYS A 57 4.45 15.69 -8.64
CA LYS A 57 5.38 14.67 -9.15
C LYS A 57 4.76 13.28 -9.12
N PHE A 58 3.64 13.13 -8.43
CA PHE A 58 2.97 11.87 -8.18
C PHE A 58 1.47 12.02 -8.40
N ASP A 59 0.84 10.96 -8.86
CA ASP A 59 -0.62 10.86 -8.94
C ASP A 59 -1.20 10.15 -7.72
N LEU A 60 -0.45 9.18 -7.20
CA LEU A 60 -0.83 8.36 -6.05
C LEU A 60 0.36 8.11 -5.14
N ILE A 61 0.14 8.29 -3.85
CA ILE A 61 1.08 7.88 -2.79
C ILE A 61 0.39 6.90 -1.85
N VAL A 62 1.10 5.83 -1.50
CA VAL A 62 0.63 4.81 -0.55
C VAL A 62 1.60 4.74 0.62
N LEU A 63 1.03 4.84 1.82
CA LEU A 63 1.73 4.58 3.09
C LEU A 63 1.28 3.22 3.64
N PRO A 64 2.10 2.57 4.49
CA PRO A 64 1.78 1.25 5.01
C PRO A 64 0.64 1.24 6.03
N GLU A 65 0.31 0.05 6.51
CA GLU A 65 -0.60 -0.20 7.61
C GLU A 65 -0.11 0.49 8.89
N LEU A 66 -1.02 1.18 9.61
CA LEU A 66 -0.71 1.95 10.83
C LEU A 66 0.56 2.82 10.67
N ALA A 67 0.60 3.59 9.58
CA ALA A 67 1.78 4.19 8.95
C ALA A 67 2.65 5.07 9.85
N ILE A 68 2.05 5.72 10.86
CA ILE A 68 2.79 6.64 11.75
C ILE A 68 2.65 6.31 13.23
N THR A 69 1.87 5.28 13.58
CA THR A 69 1.62 4.93 14.98
C THR A 69 2.47 3.77 15.47
N GLY A 70 2.92 2.89 14.55
CA GLY A 70 3.38 1.55 14.87
C GLY A 70 2.20 0.58 14.96
N TYR A 71 2.50 -0.72 15.09
CA TYR A 71 1.48 -1.76 14.94
C TYR A 71 1.39 -2.72 16.13
N ASN A 72 2.52 -3.10 16.73
CA ASN A 72 2.59 -4.17 17.74
C ASN A 72 2.19 -3.67 19.14
N PHE A 73 0.92 -3.25 19.32
CA PHE A 73 0.42 -2.83 20.62
C PHE A 73 0.06 -4.03 21.49
N PRO A 74 0.51 -4.08 22.74
CA PRO A 74 0.29 -5.24 23.62
C PRO A 74 -1.15 -5.41 24.12
N ASN A 75 -2.00 -4.41 24.00
CA ASN A 75 -3.41 -4.46 24.41
C ASN A 75 -4.16 -3.19 23.96
N SER A 76 -5.47 -3.18 24.17
CA SER A 76 -6.35 -2.06 23.82
C SER A 76 -6.09 -0.76 24.63
N THR A 77 -5.50 -0.85 25.81
CA THR A 77 -5.11 0.35 26.58
C THR A 77 -3.91 1.04 25.94
N ALA A 78 -2.95 0.27 25.44
CA ALA A 78 -1.74 0.79 24.82
C ALA A 78 -2.02 1.51 23.49
N ILE A 79 -2.96 1.02 22.67
CA ILE A 79 -3.32 1.67 21.39
C ILE A 79 -4.24 2.86 21.57
N LYS A 80 -5.01 2.92 22.67
CA LYS A 80 -6.03 3.95 22.91
C LYS A 80 -5.56 5.40 22.68
N PRO A 81 -4.34 5.83 23.08
CA PRO A 81 -3.87 7.19 22.83
C PRO A 81 -3.65 7.54 21.36
N TYR A 82 -3.60 6.54 20.46
CA TYR A 82 -3.31 6.67 19.04
C TYR A 82 -4.55 6.56 18.16
N LEU A 83 -5.70 6.23 18.76
CA LEU A 83 -6.95 6.08 18.02
C LEU A 83 -7.40 7.42 17.44
N GLU A 84 -7.77 7.40 16.18
CA GLU A 84 -8.27 8.54 15.43
C GLU A 84 -9.70 8.28 14.94
N SER A 85 -10.44 9.34 14.64
CA SER A 85 -11.79 9.24 14.11
C SER A 85 -11.93 10.04 12.82
N ILE A 86 -12.74 9.56 11.89
CA ILE A 86 -13.11 10.30 10.68
C ILE A 86 -13.91 11.58 10.98
N ASP A 87 -14.54 11.67 12.15
CA ASP A 87 -15.27 12.86 12.60
C ASP A 87 -14.33 13.92 13.16
N LYS A 88 -13.19 13.49 13.71
CA LYS A 88 -12.16 14.35 14.28
C LYS A 88 -10.79 13.80 13.96
N PHE A 89 -10.19 14.34 12.91
CA PHE A 89 -8.89 13.91 12.42
C PHE A 89 -7.79 14.04 13.49
N GLY A 90 -7.11 12.94 13.72
CA GLY A 90 -5.87 12.87 14.48
C GLY A 90 -4.64 13.05 13.57
N PRO A 91 -3.43 12.68 14.07
CA PRO A 91 -2.17 12.92 13.37
C PRO A 91 -2.08 12.27 11.99
N SER A 92 -2.53 11.01 11.84
CA SER A 92 -2.45 10.27 10.55
C SER A 92 -3.36 10.89 9.51
N LEU A 93 -4.62 11.14 9.87
CA LEU A 93 -5.61 11.71 8.97
C LEU A 93 -5.29 13.16 8.59
N ASN A 94 -4.77 13.96 9.53
CA ASN A 94 -4.28 15.31 9.24
C ASN A 94 -3.09 15.29 8.29
N LEU A 95 -2.10 14.40 8.54
CA LEU A 95 -0.96 14.21 7.64
C LEU A 95 -1.44 13.86 6.21
N GLY A 96 -2.37 12.91 6.08
CA GLY A 96 -2.93 12.51 4.78
C GLY A 96 -3.58 13.68 4.06
N ARG A 97 -4.42 14.44 4.75
CA ARG A 97 -5.09 15.63 4.21
C ARG A 97 -4.09 16.71 3.79
N GLU A 98 -3.13 17.05 4.64
CA GLU A 98 -2.16 18.11 4.39
C GLU A 98 -1.24 17.79 3.22
N LEU A 99 -0.75 16.55 3.12
CA LEU A 99 0.09 16.11 2.01
C LEU A 99 -0.67 16.12 0.69
N SER A 100 -1.93 15.64 0.68
CA SER A 100 -2.77 15.65 -0.51
C SER A 100 -3.05 17.05 -1.02
N ILE A 101 -3.35 18.01 -0.14
CA ILE A 101 -3.53 19.43 -0.50
C ILE A 101 -2.21 20.02 -1.02
N LYS A 102 -1.13 19.82 -0.27
CA LYS A 102 0.17 20.46 -0.56
C LYS A 102 0.75 20.03 -1.89
N TYR A 103 0.64 18.74 -2.20
CA TYR A 103 1.30 18.14 -3.36
C TYR A 103 0.33 17.69 -4.46
N GLN A 104 -0.98 17.86 -4.28
CA GLN A 104 -2.02 17.61 -5.28
C GLN A 104 -2.05 16.17 -5.82
N PHE A 105 -1.88 15.16 -4.95
CA PHE A 105 -1.98 13.73 -5.27
C PHE A 105 -3.09 13.03 -4.48
N ILE A 106 -3.48 11.85 -4.92
CA ILE A 106 -4.29 10.91 -4.13
C ILE A 106 -3.37 10.26 -3.09
N LEU A 107 -3.82 10.18 -1.84
CA LEU A 107 -3.04 9.56 -0.78
C LEU A 107 -3.83 8.48 -0.06
N VAL A 108 -3.16 7.35 0.18
CA VAL A 108 -3.66 6.20 0.93
C VAL A 108 -2.80 6.02 2.18
N ILE A 109 -3.42 5.98 3.37
CA ILE A 109 -2.72 5.89 4.66
C ILE A 109 -3.43 4.97 5.63
N GLY A 110 -2.70 4.00 6.19
CA GLY A 110 -3.18 3.15 7.28
C GLY A 110 -3.15 3.85 8.63
N TYR A 111 -4.20 3.68 9.44
CA TYR A 111 -4.32 4.29 10.76
C TYR A 111 -5.23 3.48 11.70
N PRO A 112 -5.07 3.60 13.04
CA PRO A 112 -5.97 2.98 13.99
C PRO A 112 -7.23 3.86 14.19
N GLU A 113 -8.39 3.32 13.81
CA GLU A 113 -9.67 4.04 13.86
C GLU A 113 -10.43 3.74 15.15
N PHE A 114 -11.02 4.78 15.74
CA PHE A 114 -12.13 4.66 16.66
C PHE A 114 -13.41 5.16 15.99
N SER A 115 -14.38 4.29 15.86
CA SER A 115 -15.69 4.62 15.30
C SER A 115 -16.67 5.01 16.40
N HIS A 116 -17.19 6.22 16.33
CA HIS A 116 -18.21 6.70 17.27
C HIS A 116 -19.59 6.10 17.00
N ASP A 117 -19.84 5.61 15.78
CA ASP A 117 -21.14 5.06 15.39
C ASP A 117 -21.47 3.75 16.12
N ASP A 118 -20.48 2.89 16.32
CA ASP A 118 -20.64 1.59 16.94
C ASP A 118 -19.74 1.35 18.15
N ASN A 119 -18.97 2.38 18.55
CA ASN A 119 -18.04 2.37 19.70
C ASN A 119 -16.99 1.26 19.61
N LYS A 120 -16.41 1.08 18.41
CA LYS A 120 -15.44 0.03 18.11
C LYS A 120 -14.12 0.58 17.59
N ILE A 121 -13.10 -0.26 17.72
CA ILE A 121 -11.75 0.00 17.18
C ILE A 121 -11.59 -0.79 15.90
N TYR A 122 -10.99 -0.15 14.88
CA TYR A 122 -10.70 -0.76 13.59
C TYR A 122 -9.26 -0.47 13.15
N ASN A 123 -8.70 -1.39 12.39
CA ASN A 123 -7.51 -1.16 11.59
C ASN A 123 -7.99 -0.65 10.23
N SER A 124 -7.70 0.59 9.91
CA SER A 124 -8.34 1.28 8.79
C SER A 124 -7.34 1.92 7.85
N CYS A 125 -7.80 2.15 6.63
CA CYS A 125 -7.07 2.82 5.58
C CYS A 125 -7.91 3.95 5.01
N ALA A 126 -7.42 5.18 5.12
CA ALA A 126 -8.05 6.38 4.61
C ALA A 126 -7.52 6.75 3.21
N VAL A 127 -8.42 7.15 2.32
CA VAL A 127 -8.08 7.65 0.98
C VAL A 127 -8.47 9.11 0.88
N PHE A 128 -7.47 9.96 0.60
CA PHE A 128 -7.66 11.38 0.36
C PHE A 128 -7.51 11.70 -1.12
N ASN A 129 -8.42 12.49 -1.66
CA ASN A 129 -8.27 13.02 -3.01
C ASN A 129 -7.27 14.20 -3.03
N ARG A 130 -6.95 14.71 -4.22
CA ARG A 130 -6.01 15.83 -4.44
C ARG A 130 -6.37 17.13 -3.71
N PHE A 131 -7.62 17.25 -3.26
CA PHE A 131 -8.12 18.42 -2.53
C PHE A 131 -8.12 18.21 -1.01
N GLY A 132 -7.57 17.07 -0.54
CA GLY A 132 -7.53 16.72 0.88
C GLY A 132 -8.88 16.30 1.45
N GLN A 133 -9.83 15.94 0.60
CA GLN A 133 -11.10 15.37 1.05
C GLN A 133 -10.92 13.87 1.27
N LEU A 134 -11.36 13.39 2.43
CA LEU A 134 -11.48 11.96 2.70
C LEU A 134 -12.61 11.40 1.81
N ILE A 135 -12.25 10.61 0.80
CA ILE A 135 -13.21 10.05 -0.16
C ILE A 135 -13.58 8.60 0.13
N TYR A 136 -12.75 7.91 0.91
CA TYR A 136 -13.00 6.53 1.30
C TYR A 136 -12.30 6.19 2.61
N ASN A 137 -12.94 5.35 3.42
CA ASN A 137 -12.38 4.77 4.63
C ASN A 137 -12.63 3.26 4.60
N TYR A 138 -11.57 2.48 4.37
CA TYR A 138 -11.62 1.03 4.38
C TYR A 138 -11.23 0.50 5.75
N ARG A 139 -12.03 -0.40 6.32
CA ARG A 139 -11.73 -1.14 7.56
C ARG A 139 -11.27 -2.54 7.20
N LYS A 140 -10.21 -3.01 7.83
CA LYS A 140 -9.63 -4.35 7.62
C LYS A 140 -10.68 -5.44 7.83
N SER A 141 -10.80 -6.35 6.88
CA SER A 141 -11.82 -7.40 6.88
C SER A 141 -11.35 -8.65 7.62
N PHE A 142 -10.09 -9.02 7.48
CA PHE A 142 -9.47 -10.18 8.12
C PHE A 142 -8.42 -9.70 9.12
N LEU A 143 -8.61 -10.06 10.38
CA LEU A 143 -7.71 -9.65 11.44
C LEU A 143 -6.55 -10.63 11.56
N TYR A 144 -5.38 -10.08 11.90
CA TYR A 144 -4.23 -10.84 12.37
C TYR A 144 -4.27 -10.90 13.90
N GLU A 145 -3.57 -11.85 14.51
CA GLU A 145 -3.57 -12.03 15.97
C GLU A 145 -3.26 -10.74 16.74
N THR A 146 -2.29 -9.95 16.26
CA THR A 146 -1.95 -8.65 16.87
C THR A 146 -3.12 -7.66 16.83
N ASP A 147 -3.91 -7.66 15.75
CA ASP A 147 -5.13 -6.82 15.67
C ASP A 147 -6.12 -7.20 16.78
N GLU A 148 -6.30 -8.51 17.00
CA GLU A 148 -7.20 -9.01 18.05
C GLU A 148 -6.69 -8.66 19.46
N VAL A 149 -5.37 -8.75 19.69
CA VAL A 149 -4.71 -8.42 20.97
C VAL A 149 -5.00 -6.98 21.41
N TRP A 150 -4.97 -6.01 20.49
CA TRP A 150 -5.27 -4.63 20.85
C TRP A 150 -6.75 -4.25 20.67
N GLY A 151 -7.62 -5.24 20.40
CA GLY A 151 -9.08 -5.10 20.44
C GLY A 151 -9.70 -4.58 19.15
N CYS A 152 -9.05 -4.81 18.01
CA CYS A 152 -9.60 -4.51 16.70
C CYS A 152 -10.83 -5.35 16.39
N ASN A 153 -11.74 -4.79 15.63
CA ASN A 153 -12.93 -5.48 15.13
C ASN A 153 -12.83 -5.67 13.60
N GLU A 154 -13.38 -6.77 13.10
CA GLU A 154 -13.54 -6.98 11.68
C GLU A 154 -14.45 -5.92 11.06
N ASN A 155 -14.20 -5.62 9.78
CA ASN A 155 -15.09 -4.76 9.00
C ASN A 155 -16.55 -5.26 9.07
N PRO A 156 -17.51 -4.42 9.47
CA PRO A 156 -18.91 -4.81 9.49
C PRO A 156 -19.47 -5.04 8.08
N ILE A 157 -18.87 -4.43 7.07
CA ILE A 157 -19.22 -4.65 5.67
C ILE A 157 -18.46 -5.88 5.19
N LYS A 158 -19.21 -6.95 4.87
CA LYS A 158 -18.58 -8.19 4.40
C LYS A 158 -18.07 -8.07 2.96
N GLY A 159 -16.91 -8.68 2.73
CA GLY A 159 -16.25 -8.69 1.43
C GLY A 159 -15.26 -7.53 1.27
N PHE A 160 -14.86 -7.29 0.02
CA PHE A 160 -13.84 -6.29 -0.34
C PHE A 160 -14.43 -5.38 -1.43
N PRO A 161 -15.18 -4.34 -1.05
CA PRO A 161 -15.81 -3.46 -2.02
C PRO A 161 -14.76 -2.65 -2.81
N SER A 162 -15.03 -2.42 -4.09
CA SER A 162 -14.23 -1.53 -4.92
C SER A 162 -14.69 -0.09 -4.79
N ILE A 163 -13.77 0.82 -5.09
CA ILE A 163 -14.01 2.25 -5.25
C ILE A 163 -13.51 2.70 -6.62
N GLU A 164 -13.96 3.85 -7.08
CA GLU A 164 -13.42 4.50 -8.27
C GLU A 164 -12.51 5.65 -7.84
N LEU A 165 -11.23 5.59 -8.22
CA LEU A 165 -10.29 6.68 -8.04
C LEU A 165 -10.21 7.52 -9.30
N ASP A 166 -10.34 8.83 -9.13
CA ASP A 166 -10.29 9.79 -10.22
C ASP A 166 -8.87 10.30 -10.46
N PHE A 167 -8.25 9.83 -11.53
CA PHE A 167 -6.94 10.26 -12.02
C PHE A 167 -7.02 11.29 -13.14
N SER A 168 -8.16 11.87 -13.39
CA SER A 168 -8.33 12.93 -14.41
C SER A 168 -7.34 14.07 -14.18
N PRO A 169 -6.72 14.62 -15.24
CA PRO A 169 -5.88 15.80 -15.12
C PRO A 169 -6.65 16.94 -14.47
N THR A 170 -6.11 17.51 -13.39
CA THR A 170 -6.65 18.76 -12.85
C THR A 170 -6.45 19.84 -13.90
N SER A 171 -7.53 20.27 -14.53
CA SER A 171 -7.50 21.47 -15.35
C SER A 171 -7.16 22.64 -14.43
N ASN A 172 -5.91 23.13 -14.46
CA ASN A 172 -5.46 24.36 -13.83
C ASN A 172 -6.06 25.58 -14.54
N LYS A 173 -7.37 25.58 -14.75
CA LYS A 173 -8.13 26.79 -15.04
C LYS A 173 -8.95 27.11 -13.79
N ILE A 174 -8.31 27.82 -12.85
CA ILE A 174 -9.04 28.79 -12.03
C ILE A 174 -9.79 29.61 -13.04
N ARG A 175 -11.12 29.53 -13.03
CA ARG A 175 -12.00 30.35 -13.85
C ARG A 175 -11.85 31.81 -13.39
N GLU A 176 -10.87 32.47 -13.92
CA GLU A 176 -10.94 33.92 -14.15
C GLU A 176 -11.34 34.08 -15.63
N ASP A 177 -12.44 34.78 -15.79
CA ASP A 177 -13.07 35.19 -17.06
C ASP A 177 -14.03 34.17 -17.73
N ILE A 178 -15.27 34.52 -17.49
CA ILE A 178 -16.47 34.16 -18.25
C ILE A 178 -16.30 34.71 -19.69
N ASN A 179 -16.01 33.84 -20.64
CA ASN A 179 -16.41 33.87 -22.04
C ASN A 179 -15.43 33.08 -22.89
N VAL A 180 -15.72 31.83 -23.11
CA VAL A 180 -15.43 31.11 -24.38
C VAL A 180 -16.19 29.79 -24.36
N ASN A 181 -17.07 29.60 -25.34
CA ASN A 181 -17.67 28.32 -25.70
C ASN A 181 -16.56 27.38 -26.25
N GLU A 182 -15.91 26.64 -25.39
CA GLU A 182 -15.18 25.44 -25.78
C GLU A 182 -15.61 24.28 -24.84
N THR A 183 -16.47 23.44 -25.39
CA THR A 183 -16.77 22.10 -24.85
C THR A 183 -15.50 21.22 -24.98
N SER A 184 -14.49 21.43 -24.13
CA SER A 184 -13.49 20.45 -23.94
C SER A 184 -14.10 19.35 -23.07
N GLU A 185 -14.47 18.23 -23.67
CA GLU A 185 -14.78 16.99 -22.97
C GLU A 185 -13.57 16.64 -22.10
N THR A 186 -13.62 16.97 -20.82
CA THR A 186 -12.67 16.47 -19.84
C THR A 186 -12.95 14.97 -19.68
N THR A 187 -12.15 14.15 -20.35
CA THR A 187 -12.26 12.70 -20.25
C THR A 187 -12.00 12.29 -18.82
N THR A 188 -13.04 11.88 -18.10
CA THR A 188 -12.93 11.38 -16.73
C THR A 188 -12.13 10.08 -16.75
N GLN A 189 -11.08 9.98 -15.92
CA GLN A 189 -10.20 8.82 -15.82
C GLN A 189 -10.42 8.12 -14.48
N LEU A 190 -11.53 7.39 -14.37
CA LEU A 190 -11.90 6.62 -13.20
C LEU A 190 -11.29 5.21 -13.29
N ILE A 191 -10.61 4.80 -12.22
CA ILE A 191 -10.00 3.47 -12.10
C ILE A 191 -10.65 2.71 -10.96
N ILE A 192 -11.26 1.56 -11.31
CA ILE A 192 -11.80 0.63 -10.32
C ILE A 192 -10.65 0.09 -9.49
N THR A 193 -10.69 0.37 -8.19
CA THR A 193 -9.62 0.11 -7.24
C THR A 193 -10.15 -0.67 -6.05
N ASN A 194 -9.43 -1.70 -5.60
CA ASN A 194 -9.70 -2.37 -4.33
C ASN A 194 -8.56 -2.12 -3.35
N ILE A 195 -8.92 -2.03 -2.06
CA ILE A 195 -7.97 -1.93 -0.95
C ILE A 195 -8.08 -3.18 -0.09
N GLY A 196 -6.94 -3.75 0.28
CA GLY A 196 -6.84 -4.84 1.24
C GLY A 196 -5.67 -4.60 2.18
N ILE A 197 -5.89 -4.68 3.49
CA ILE A 197 -4.85 -4.43 4.50
C ILE A 197 -4.24 -5.76 4.93
N CYS A 198 -2.95 -5.95 4.60
CA CYS A 198 -2.10 -7.02 5.15
C CYS A 198 -2.79 -8.41 5.17
N MET A 199 -3.36 -8.81 6.31
CA MET A 199 -4.04 -10.10 6.51
C MET A 199 -5.19 -10.34 5.53
N ASP A 200 -5.76 -9.32 4.93
CA ASP A 200 -6.81 -9.47 3.90
C ASP A 200 -6.36 -10.30 2.69
N LEU A 201 -5.03 -10.39 2.46
CA LEU A 201 -4.45 -11.22 1.42
C LEU A 201 -4.44 -12.71 1.79
N ASN A 202 -4.44 -13.04 3.07
CA ASN A 202 -4.35 -14.41 3.56
C ASN A 202 -5.72 -15.12 3.50
N PRO A 203 -5.75 -16.45 3.62
CA PRO A 203 -6.97 -17.16 3.93
C PRO A 203 -7.55 -16.66 5.28
N TYR A 204 -8.86 -16.49 5.33
CA TYR A 204 -9.53 -16.06 6.57
C TYR A 204 -9.08 -16.92 7.76
N LYS A 205 -8.54 -16.27 8.80
CA LYS A 205 -7.97 -16.89 10.03
C LYS A 205 -6.90 -17.96 9.78
N PHE A 206 -6.28 -17.99 8.62
CA PHE A 206 -5.43 -19.09 8.14
C PHE A 206 -6.11 -20.47 8.12
N GLU A 207 -7.42 -20.54 8.38
CA GLU A 207 -8.23 -21.76 8.41
C GLU A 207 -8.99 -22.00 7.10
N ALA A 208 -9.33 -20.95 6.39
CA ALA A 208 -10.01 -21.06 5.10
C ALA A 208 -9.11 -21.76 4.07
N PRO A 209 -9.66 -22.48 3.10
CA PRO A 209 -8.88 -23.09 2.03
C PRO A 209 -8.00 -22.08 1.30
N PHE A 210 -6.72 -22.38 1.14
CA PHE A 210 -5.74 -21.51 0.51
C PHE A 210 -6.19 -20.98 -0.87
N ASN A 211 -6.84 -21.83 -1.64
CA ASN A 211 -7.33 -21.55 -2.99
C ASN A 211 -8.65 -20.78 -3.06
N LYS A 212 -9.18 -20.29 -1.96
CA LYS A 212 -10.32 -19.37 -1.98
C LYS A 212 -9.93 -18.00 -2.53
N PHE A 213 -8.69 -17.52 -2.25
CA PHE A 213 -8.18 -16.24 -2.70
C PHE A 213 -9.17 -15.08 -2.49
N GLU A 214 -9.75 -14.96 -1.30
CA GLU A 214 -10.94 -14.15 -1.02
C GLU A 214 -10.82 -12.72 -1.53
N PHE A 215 -9.72 -12.04 -1.16
CA PHE A 215 -9.47 -10.66 -1.60
C PHE A 215 -9.29 -10.56 -3.12
N SER A 216 -8.38 -11.35 -3.67
CA SER A 216 -8.07 -11.26 -5.10
C SER A 216 -9.21 -11.75 -5.99
N MET A 217 -10.01 -12.74 -5.55
CA MET A 217 -11.22 -13.18 -6.26
C MET A 217 -12.32 -12.11 -6.22
N SER A 218 -12.50 -11.44 -5.08
CA SER A 218 -13.42 -10.32 -4.97
C SER A 218 -13.03 -9.20 -5.94
N SER A 219 -11.76 -8.80 -5.91
CA SER A 219 -11.21 -7.75 -6.79
C SER A 219 -11.32 -8.13 -8.28
N TYR A 220 -11.00 -9.38 -8.62
CA TYR A 220 -11.14 -9.91 -9.98
C TYR A 220 -12.59 -9.84 -10.47
N SER A 221 -13.55 -10.22 -9.62
CA SER A 221 -14.97 -10.22 -9.97
C SER A 221 -15.53 -8.81 -10.20
N GLN A 222 -14.93 -7.81 -9.56
CA GLN A 222 -15.29 -6.40 -9.69
C GLN A 222 -14.50 -5.68 -10.81
N ARG A 223 -13.64 -6.41 -11.53
CA ARG A 223 -12.80 -5.88 -12.60
C ARG A 223 -11.88 -4.74 -12.14
N ALA A 224 -11.35 -4.84 -10.90
CA ALA A 224 -10.40 -3.87 -10.41
C ALA A 224 -9.10 -3.91 -11.23
N LYS A 225 -8.61 -2.73 -11.60
CA LYS A 225 -7.34 -2.55 -12.34
C LYS A 225 -6.19 -2.13 -11.43
N LEU A 226 -6.52 -1.62 -10.26
CA LEU A 226 -5.56 -1.22 -9.25
C LEU A 226 -5.92 -1.85 -7.91
N LEU A 227 -4.96 -2.55 -7.32
CA LEU A 227 -5.09 -3.11 -5.98
C LEU A 227 -4.04 -2.44 -5.08
N ILE A 228 -4.47 -1.95 -3.93
CA ILE A 228 -3.61 -1.23 -3.00
C ILE A 228 -3.59 -1.98 -1.68
N CYS A 229 -2.40 -2.40 -1.26
CA CYS A 229 -2.20 -3.25 -0.09
C CYS A 229 -1.24 -2.58 0.90
N PRO A 230 -1.75 -1.72 1.81
CA PRO A 230 -0.99 -1.26 2.97
C PRO A 230 -0.72 -2.43 3.92
N MET A 231 0.51 -2.60 4.36
CA MET A 231 0.91 -3.80 5.10
C MET A 231 1.80 -3.48 6.30
N ALA A 232 1.69 -4.35 7.31
CA ALA A 232 2.66 -4.57 8.38
C ALA A 232 3.05 -6.07 8.38
N TRP A 233 3.49 -6.54 7.22
CA TRP A 233 3.78 -7.95 6.95
C TRP A 233 5.10 -8.36 7.56
N LEU A 234 5.08 -9.48 8.29
CA LEU A 234 6.22 -9.97 9.02
C LEU A 234 7.27 -10.61 8.11
N ASN A 235 8.52 -10.51 8.54
CA ASN A 235 9.59 -11.31 7.99
C ASN A 235 9.30 -12.80 8.26
N PRO A 236 9.51 -13.70 7.30
CA PRO A 236 9.31 -15.13 7.49
C PRO A 236 10.13 -15.73 8.64
N SER A 237 11.22 -15.07 9.04
CA SER A 237 12.06 -15.45 10.18
C SER A 237 11.77 -14.64 11.45
N SER A 238 10.65 -13.88 11.48
CA SER A 238 10.31 -13.11 12.68
C SER A 238 10.10 -14.01 13.89
N PRO A 239 10.78 -13.77 15.01
CA PRO A 239 10.65 -14.62 16.21
C PRO A 239 9.24 -14.64 16.80
N SER A 240 8.43 -13.62 16.51
CA SER A 240 7.05 -13.55 16.99
C SER A 240 6.16 -14.72 16.53
N ILE A 241 6.52 -15.38 15.41
CA ILE A 241 5.79 -16.54 14.87
C ILE A 241 6.26 -17.90 15.43
N LEU A 242 7.34 -17.92 16.25
CA LEU A 242 7.83 -19.14 16.89
C LEU A 242 6.86 -19.63 17.96
N ASP A 243 6.90 -20.94 18.20
CA ASP A 243 6.05 -21.58 19.21
C ASP A 243 6.35 -21.00 20.61
N ASN A 244 5.30 -20.62 21.33
CA ASN A 244 5.40 -20.09 22.70
C ASN A 244 5.73 -21.17 23.75
N GLU A 245 5.55 -22.44 23.41
CA GLU A 245 5.96 -23.56 24.29
C GLU A 245 7.47 -23.81 24.25
N GLU A 246 8.12 -23.49 23.12
CA GLU A 246 9.55 -23.67 22.92
C GLU A 246 10.37 -22.41 23.23
N PHE A 247 9.82 -21.22 22.97
CA PHE A 247 10.50 -19.93 23.10
C PHE A 247 9.70 -18.99 23.96
N ASP A 248 10.28 -18.55 25.06
CA ASP A 248 9.65 -17.52 25.89
C ASP A 248 9.81 -16.10 25.28
N LYS A 249 9.17 -15.11 25.90
CA LYS A 249 9.23 -13.73 25.40
C LYS A 249 10.64 -13.16 25.39
N SER A 250 11.51 -13.58 26.32
CA SER A 250 12.89 -13.09 26.39
C SER A 250 13.72 -13.66 25.24
N ASP A 251 13.54 -14.95 24.97
CA ASP A 251 14.20 -15.62 23.84
C ASP A 251 13.84 -14.97 22.51
N LYS A 252 12.54 -14.70 22.31
CA LYS A 252 12.05 -14.05 21.10
C LYS A 252 12.59 -12.64 20.91
N LEU A 253 12.71 -11.86 21.98
CA LEU A 253 13.30 -10.52 21.94
C LEU A 253 14.79 -10.55 21.57
N GLU A 254 15.57 -11.51 22.12
CA GLU A 254 16.98 -11.69 21.78
C GLU A 254 17.15 -12.09 20.32
N LEU A 255 16.39 -13.08 19.84
CA LEU A 255 16.39 -13.50 18.44
C LEU A 255 15.98 -12.37 17.47
N ALA A 256 15.05 -11.50 17.86
CA ALA A 256 14.66 -10.35 17.04
C ALA A 256 15.80 -9.33 16.91
N GLN A 257 16.56 -9.10 17.98
CA GLN A 257 17.73 -8.23 17.96
C GLN A 257 18.89 -8.81 17.14
N GLU A 258 19.10 -10.12 17.23
CA GLU A 258 20.07 -10.82 16.41
C GLU A 258 19.71 -10.73 14.92
N LEU A 259 18.46 -11.04 14.57
CA LEU A 259 17.98 -10.95 13.19
C LEU A 259 18.08 -9.51 12.66
N GLU A 260 17.73 -8.51 13.47
CA GLU A 260 17.87 -7.09 13.07
C GLU A 260 19.35 -6.74 12.81
N SER A 261 20.26 -7.25 13.64
CA SER A 261 21.69 -7.00 13.49
C SER A 261 22.26 -7.68 12.25
N GLU A 262 21.90 -8.93 11.98
CA GLU A 262 22.29 -9.65 10.77
C GLU A 262 21.80 -8.94 9.50
N LEU A 263 20.56 -8.48 9.51
CA LEU A 263 19.99 -7.73 8.41
C LEU A 263 20.75 -6.42 8.18
N LYS A 264 21.13 -5.71 9.25
CA LYS A 264 21.88 -4.44 9.17
C LYS A 264 23.33 -4.59 8.75
N GLU A 265 23.99 -5.70 9.07
CA GLU A 265 25.36 -5.98 8.61
C GLU A 265 25.46 -6.08 7.09
N ASN A 266 24.37 -6.43 6.42
CA ASN A 266 24.28 -6.58 4.97
C ASN A 266 23.62 -5.37 4.26
N LEU A 267 23.61 -4.20 4.87
CA LEU A 267 22.91 -3.01 4.38
C LEU A 267 23.26 -2.62 2.93
N ASP A 268 24.54 -2.70 2.54
CA ASP A 268 24.98 -2.33 1.20
C ASP A 268 24.56 -3.34 0.12
N SER A 269 24.17 -4.56 0.52
CA SER A 269 23.70 -5.64 -0.35
C SER A 269 22.28 -6.09 0.01
N ALA A 270 21.53 -5.24 0.73
CA ALA A 270 20.20 -5.60 1.19
C ALA A 270 19.26 -5.87 0.01
N GLU A 271 18.73 -7.07 -0.04
CA GLU A 271 17.77 -7.51 -1.02
C GLU A 271 16.35 -7.52 -0.45
N ALA A 272 15.37 -7.62 -1.34
CA ALA A 272 14.01 -7.91 -0.94
C ALA A 272 13.88 -9.34 -0.41
N SER A 273 12.90 -9.57 0.47
CA SER A 273 12.48 -10.92 0.85
C SER A 273 11.72 -11.57 -0.31
N TRP A 274 12.43 -12.32 -1.13
CA TRP A 274 11.85 -12.97 -2.32
C TRP A 274 10.78 -14.00 -1.95
N SER A 275 10.92 -14.68 -0.82
CA SER A 275 9.88 -15.58 -0.30
C SER A 275 8.58 -14.83 0.00
N THR A 276 8.67 -13.64 0.56
CA THR A 276 7.52 -12.77 0.84
C THR A 276 6.86 -12.28 -0.46
N ILE A 277 7.64 -11.76 -1.41
CA ILE A 277 7.11 -11.29 -2.70
C ILE A 277 6.45 -12.44 -3.46
N ASN A 278 7.09 -13.63 -3.51
CA ASN A 278 6.52 -14.80 -4.16
C ASN A 278 5.22 -15.25 -3.49
N TYR A 279 5.14 -15.18 -2.15
CA TYR A 279 3.91 -15.47 -1.44
C TYR A 279 2.79 -14.48 -1.82
N TRP A 280 3.09 -13.19 -1.91
CA TRP A 280 2.10 -12.21 -2.36
C TRP A 280 1.63 -12.50 -3.80
N ILE A 281 2.54 -12.83 -4.72
CA ILE A 281 2.17 -13.26 -6.09
C ILE A 281 1.21 -14.45 -6.05
N LEU A 282 1.48 -15.46 -5.22
CA LEU A 282 0.59 -16.62 -5.05
C LEU A 282 -0.80 -16.22 -4.57
N ARG A 283 -0.92 -15.21 -3.70
CA ARG A 283 -2.23 -14.72 -3.23
C ARG A 283 -3.02 -13.98 -4.31
N PHE A 284 -2.34 -13.52 -5.36
CA PHE A 284 -2.97 -12.94 -6.55
C PHE A 284 -3.15 -13.95 -7.70
N PHE A 285 -3.15 -15.22 -7.40
CA PHE A 285 -3.33 -16.31 -8.37
C PHE A 285 -4.50 -16.12 -9.36
N PRO A 286 -5.65 -15.54 -9.01
CA PRO A 286 -6.73 -15.22 -9.97
C PRO A 286 -6.33 -14.34 -11.13
N TYR A 287 -5.26 -13.55 -11.00
CA TYR A 287 -4.72 -12.66 -12.03
C TYR A 287 -3.59 -13.32 -12.84
N LEU A 288 -3.02 -14.41 -12.34
CA LEU A 288 -2.07 -15.19 -13.10
C LEU A 288 -2.83 -15.81 -14.27
N SER A 289 -2.17 -15.85 -15.39
CA SER A 289 -2.74 -16.34 -16.59
C SER A 289 -3.02 -17.86 -16.49
N HIS A 290 -4.19 -18.33 -16.89
CA HIS A 290 -4.68 -19.68 -16.55
C HIS A 290 -4.82 -20.62 -17.73
N LYS A 291 -4.03 -21.68 -17.73
CA LYS A 291 -4.38 -22.95 -18.38
C LYS A 291 -4.38 -24.10 -17.36
N TYR A 292 -4.75 -23.82 -16.10
CA TYR A 292 -4.67 -24.84 -15.07
C TYR A 292 -5.94 -25.67 -14.98
N SER A 293 -5.79 -26.96 -15.23
CA SER A 293 -6.83 -27.98 -14.97
C SER A 293 -7.14 -28.17 -13.47
N ILE A 294 -6.34 -27.57 -12.59
CA ILE A 294 -6.46 -27.68 -11.12
C ILE A 294 -7.35 -26.63 -10.49
N MET A 295 -7.80 -25.63 -11.26
CA MET A 295 -8.66 -24.58 -10.72
C MET A 295 -10.04 -25.14 -10.36
N PRO A 296 -10.65 -24.69 -9.26
CA PRO A 296 -12.00 -25.08 -8.90
C PRO A 296 -12.99 -24.83 -10.04
N LYS A 297 -13.95 -25.74 -10.22
CA LYS A 297 -14.96 -25.63 -11.31
C LYS A 297 -15.71 -24.30 -11.33
N TRP A 298 -15.92 -23.69 -10.15
CA TRP A 298 -16.55 -22.38 -10.03
C TRP A 298 -15.71 -21.22 -10.58
N PHE A 299 -14.40 -21.40 -10.64
CA PHE A 299 -13.50 -20.40 -11.24
C PHE A 299 -13.59 -20.44 -12.78
N ASN A 300 -13.66 -21.62 -13.36
CA ASN A 300 -13.76 -21.82 -14.81
C ASN A 300 -15.11 -21.40 -15.42
N ASN A 301 -16.15 -21.23 -14.60
CA ASN A 301 -17.48 -20.84 -15.07
C ASN A 301 -17.64 -19.35 -15.37
N LYS A 302 -16.64 -18.52 -15.11
CA LYS A 302 -16.61 -17.16 -15.64
C LYS A 302 -16.05 -17.23 -17.06
N THR A 303 -16.98 -17.30 -17.99
CA THR A 303 -16.74 -17.41 -19.42
C THR A 303 -15.69 -16.42 -19.90
N SER A 304 -14.63 -16.98 -20.43
CA SER A 304 -13.54 -16.38 -21.17
C SER A 304 -13.94 -15.58 -22.43
N THR A 305 -15.20 -15.29 -22.63
CA THR A 305 -15.71 -14.69 -23.86
C THR A 305 -15.70 -13.16 -23.88
N GLU A 306 -15.33 -12.50 -22.76
CA GLU A 306 -15.28 -11.03 -22.68
C GLU A 306 -14.00 -10.46 -22.02
N ALA A 307 -13.01 -11.28 -21.72
CA ALA A 307 -11.71 -10.77 -21.30
C ALA A 307 -11.04 -10.18 -22.55
N ASN A 308 -11.07 -8.87 -22.69
CA ASN A 308 -10.15 -8.18 -23.58
C ASN A 308 -8.75 -8.60 -23.18
N ASN A 309 -8.02 -9.21 -24.10
CA ASN A 309 -6.71 -9.84 -23.86
C ASN A 309 -5.59 -8.87 -23.42
N ASP A 310 -5.89 -7.60 -23.23
CA ASP A 310 -4.92 -6.53 -22.93
C ASP A 310 -5.14 -5.86 -21.55
N GLU A 311 -5.99 -6.41 -20.68
CA GLU A 311 -6.25 -5.79 -19.39
C GLU A 311 -5.10 -6.09 -18.40
N LYS A 312 -4.35 -5.05 -18.09
CA LYS A 312 -3.34 -5.08 -17.03
C LYS A 312 -4.00 -4.81 -15.68
N VAL A 313 -3.49 -5.49 -14.65
CA VAL A 313 -3.85 -5.22 -13.26
C VAL A 313 -2.60 -4.95 -12.47
N THR A 314 -2.56 -3.82 -11.78
CA THR A 314 -1.41 -3.42 -10.97
C THR A 314 -1.71 -3.59 -9.48
N VAL A 315 -0.78 -4.19 -8.77
CA VAL A 315 -0.82 -4.37 -7.31
C VAL A 315 0.29 -3.57 -6.66
N LEU A 316 -0.08 -2.76 -5.69
CA LEU A 316 0.82 -1.94 -4.90
C LEU A 316 0.92 -2.54 -3.49
N CYS A 317 1.97 -3.28 -3.22
CA CYS A 317 2.27 -3.84 -1.90
C CYS A 317 3.16 -2.84 -1.14
N CYS A 318 2.58 -2.08 -0.21
CA CYS A 318 3.28 -1.08 0.58
C CYS A 318 3.46 -1.58 2.01
N ASN A 319 4.61 -2.16 2.31
CA ASN A 319 4.93 -2.73 3.60
C ASN A 319 5.80 -1.78 4.43
N ARG A 320 5.93 -2.08 5.71
CA ARG A 320 6.85 -1.41 6.62
C ARG A 320 8.11 -2.26 6.85
N VAL A 321 9.14 -1.62 7.40
CA VAL A 321 10.37 -2.24 7.89
C VAL A 321 10.52 -2.06 9.41
N GLY A 322 11.58 -2.62 9.96
CA GLY A 322 12.03 -2.44 11.34
C GLY A 322 11.53 -3.51 12.28
N VAL A 323 11.74 -3.25 13.56
CA VAL A 323 11.45 -4.19 14.66
C VAL A 323 10.59 -3.51 15.71
N GLU A 324 9.58 -4.21 16.20
CA GLU A 324 8.75 -3.84 17.34
C GLU A 324 8.70 -5.00 18.31
N GLU A 325 9.43 -4.94 19.41
CA GLU A 325 9.66 -6.04 20.35
C GLU A 325 10.22 -7.28 19.63
N ASP A 326 9.47 -8.39 19.62
CA ASP A 326 9.83 -9.65 18.97
C ASP A 326 9.35 -9.75 17.52
N VAL A 327 8.68 -8.72 17.01
CA VAL A 327 8.16 -8.66 15.63
C VAL A 327 9.17 -7.99 14.71
N VAL A 328 9.60 -8.72 13.68
CA VAL A 328 10.47 -8.20 12.60
C VAL A 328 9.63 -8.12 11.32
N TYR A 329 9.60 -6.95 10.68
CA TYR A 329 8.84 -6.73 9.45
C TYR A 329 9.67 -7.01 8.19
N ALA A 330 8.99 -7.51 7.14
CA ALA A 330 9.65 -7.98 5.92
C ALA A 330 10.08 -6.89 4.94
N GLY A 331 9.65 -5.63 5.12
CA GLY A 331 9.88 -4.60 4.11
C GLY A 331 9.42 -5.05 2.73
N SER A 332 10.31 -5.00 1.75
CA SER A 332 10.09 -5.58 0.40
C SER A 332 8.91 -4.99 -0.34
N SER A 333 8.54 -3.73 -0.03
CA SER A 333 7.48 -3.04 -0.75
C SER A 333 7.71 -3.15 -2.24
N CYS A 334 6.66 -3.51 -3.00
CA CYS A 334 6.83 -3.78 -4.42
C CYS A 334 5.60 -3.40 -5.23
N ILE A 335 5.81 -3.27 -6.54
CA ILE A 335 4.78 -3.06 -7.55
C ILE A 335 4.78 -4.25 -8.49
N LEU A 336 3.68 -4.97 -8.52
CA LEU A 336 3.46 -6.11 -9.41
C LEU A 336 2.47 -5.70 -10.50
N GLN A 337 2.74 -6.09 -11.73
CA GLN A 337 1.80 -5.90 -12.83
C GLN A 337 1.46 -7.26 -13.44
N PHE A 338 0.20 -7.63 -13.35
CA PHE A 338 -0.35 -8.81 -13.97
C PHE A 338 -0.84 -8.47 -15.37
N ASN A 339 -0.49 -9.29 -16.33
CA ASN A 339 -0.94 -9.16 -17.70
C ASN A 339 -1.49 -10.52 -18.17
N ASN A 340 -2.42 -10.48 -19.11
CA ASN A 340 -3.03 -11.72 -19.62
C ASN A 340 -2.16 -12.37 -20.71
N HIS A 341 -0.92 -11.90 -20.89
CA HIS A 341 0.02 -12.39 -21.87
C HIS A 341 1.01 -13.33 -21.20
N GLY A 342 1.18 -14.48 -21.72
CA GLY A 342 2.22 -15.39 -21.26
C GLY A 342 1.90 -16.83 -21.62
N LYS A 343 2.93 -17.54 -21.99
CA LYS A 343 2.91 -19.00 -22.06
C LYS A 343 3.10 -19.52 -20.64
N TYR A 344 2.15 -20.36 -20.20
CA TYR A 344 2.24 -20.94 -18.89
C TYR A 344 3.37 -21.89 -18.79
N ASN A 345 4.25 -21.58 -17.83
CA ASN A 345 4.98 -22.56 -17.07
C ASN A 345 4.22 -22.78 -15.76
N ASP A 346 4.40 -23.91 -15.11
CA ASP A 346 3.74 -24.27 -13.83
C ASP A 346 4.13 -23.34 -12.66
N ALA A 347 4.95 -22.31 -12.90
CA ALA A 347 5.46 -21.42 -11.90
C ALA A 347 4.42 -20.36 -11.53
N THR A 348 4.17 -20.24 -10.22
CA THR A 348 3.31 -19.24 -9.60
C THR A 348 4.14 -18.25 -8.79
N ASP A 349 5.26 -17.84 -9.34
CA ASP A 349 6.21 -16.91 -8.75
C ASP A 349 6.70 -15.92 -9.81
N LEU A 350 7.80 -15.22 -9.54
CA LEU A 350 8.40 -14.25 -10.48
C LEU A 350 8.85 -14.85 -11.81
N THR A 351 8.90 -16.18 -11.96
CA THR A 351 9.20 -16.84 -13.22
C THR A 351 7.98 -16.98 -14.14
N ASN A 352 6.78 -16.66 -13.65
CA ASN A 352 5.57 -16.67 -14.44
C ASN A 352 5.51 -15.44 -15.33
N GLU A 353 5.49 -15.62 -16.65
CA GLU A 353 5.48 -14.54 -17.64
C GLU A 353 4.23 -13.64 -17.56
N SER A 354 3.18 -14.04 -16.83
CA SER A 354 1.98 -13.23 -16.64
C SER A 354 2.08 -12.24 -15.48
N VAL A 355 3.16 -12.25 -14.74
CA VAL A 355 3.47 -11.26 -13.71
C VAL A 355 4.81 -10.60 -13.97
N GLU A 356 4.86 -9.29 -13.85
CA GLU A 356 6.06 -8.47 -13.95
C GLU A 356 6.28 -7.73 -12.64
N LEU A 357 7.49 -7.81 -12.09
CA LEU A 357 7.94 -6.98 -10.99
C LEU A 357 8.44 -5.65 -11.53
N ILE A 358 7.60 -4.62 -11.46
CA ILE A 358 7.94 -3.25 -11.93
C ILE A 358 9.02 -2.61 -11.06
N GLY A 359 9.07 -2.98 -9.80
CA GLY A 359 10.12 -2.58 -8.86
C GLY A 359 9.80 -3.00 -7.44
N ASN A 360 10.86 -3.01 -6.64
CA ASN A 360 10.79 -3.34 -5.21
C ASN A 360 11.78 -2.52 -4.40
N LEU A 361 11.60 -2.49 -3.10
CA LEU A 361 12.56 -2.07 -2.08
C LEU A 361 13.16 -3.27 -1.38
N ASP A 362 14.22 -3.04 -0.63
CA ASP A 362 14.81 -4.05 0.25
C ASP A 362 13.96 -4.31 1.51
N GLN A 363 14.43 -5.22 2.36
CA GLN A 363 13.71 -5.63 3.55
C GLN A 363 14.09 -4.85 4.82
N ILE A 364 14.95 -3.81 4.74
CA ILE A 364 15.57 -3.20 5.91
C ILE A 364 15.38 -1.67 5.95
N ASN A 365 15.56 -1.01 4.81
CA ASN A 365 15.67 0.44 4.77
C ASN A 365 14.33 1.15 4.67
N GLU A 366 14.17 2.24 5.45
CA GLU A 366 13.14 3.23 5.11
C GLU A 366 13.47 3.84 3.75
N SER A 367 12.54 3.74 2.82
CA SER A 367 12.77 4.20 1.46
C SER A 367 11.47 4.53 0.73
N ILE A 368 11.60 5.09 -0.47
CA ILE A 368 10.48 5.40 -1.36
C ILE A 368 10.69 4.72 -2.71
N LEU A 369 9.73 3.90 -3.12
CA LEU A 369 9.68 3.30 -4.46
C LEU A 369 8.84 4.17 -5.37
N ILE A 370 9.44 4.71 -6.41
CA ILE A 370 8.76 5.57 -7.39
C ILE A 370 8.77 4.90 -8.75
N LYS A 371 7.60 4.72 -9.34
CA LYS A 371 7.46 4.16 -10.69
C LYS A 371 6.33 4.85 -11.46
N GLU A 372 6.47 4.89 -12.77
CA GLU A 372 5.35 5.12 -13.69
C GLU A 372 4.73 3.76 -14.02
N ILE A 373 3.42 3.65 -13.87
CA ILE A 373 2.65 2.44 -14.19
C ILE A 373 1.60 2.76 -15.25
N ASP A 374 1.25 1.74 -16.03
CA ASP A 374 0.22 1.82 -17.06
C ASP A 374 -1.02 1.05 -16.62
N LEU A 375 -2.17 1.77 -16.48
CA LEU A 375 -3.47 1.25 -16.01
C LEU A 375 -4.48 1.21 -17.14
#